data_6936ed11b3a3801621510dda277d28a7
#
_entry.id   6936ed11b3a3801621510dda277d28a7
#
_cell.length_a   1.000
_cell.length_b   1.000
_cell.length_c   1.000
_cell.angle_alpha   90.00
_cell.angle_beta   90.00
_cell.angle_gamma   90.00
#
_symmetry.space_group_name_H-M   'P 1'
#
loop_
_entity.id
_entity.type
_entity.pdbx_description
1 polymer ?
#
loop_
_entity_poly.entity_id
_entity_poly.type
_entity_poly.pdbx_seq_one_letter_code
_entity_poly.pdbx_strand_id
1 'polypeptide(L)'
;MKRQLKIAISCVFYVLGWPVSALAGVVGIEKKQRLVILYYHDIPAAIRARFARQMDKLMQRATVVGADWRGGAVKGRVCAITFDDAFVSVLDNALPELAKRRLPCTIFVPVGALGRPPGWTMETNYAPDDVVADQDLIKSLPSSLVTLGAHTLTHPFLSRLPRETARAEIEKSRTLLSAMTGQDVRLMSFPYGDYDHEVAAMCKTAGYDLVYGIVPTTVYPRDGEFIRGRVAVSPDDSDLEFFLKMSGGYWWMSLASTLKQACLSPHTFLMGKKQAPKRPPQGKVERWWSGLL
;
A
#
# COMPACT_ATOMS: atom_id res chain seq x y z
N MET A 1 -9.55 6.23 -16.10
CA MET A 1 -10.63 5.26 -16.42
C MET A 1 -11.78 5.47 -15.44
N LYS A 2 -13.04 5.48 -15.87
CA LYS A 2 -14.19 5.71 -14.97
C LYS A 2 -14.28 4.58 -13.92
N ARG A 3 -14.61 4.90 -12.67
CA ARG A 3 -14.73 3.96 -11.53
C ARG A 3 -15.61 2.74 -11.86
N GLN A 4 -16.76 2.96 -12.52
CA GLN A 4 -17.68 1.89 -12.90
C GLN A 4 -17.04 0.87 -13.87
N LEU A 5 -16.21 1.33 -14.79
CA LEU A 5 -15.50 0.44 -15.71
C LEU A 5 -14.47 -0.42 -14.98
N LYS A 6 -13.76 0.13 -13.97
CA LYS A 6 -12.86 -0.66 -13.12
C LYS A 6 -13.61 -1.77 -12.39
N ILE A 7 -14.77 -1.45 -11.81
CA ILE A 7 -15.61 -2.43 -11.11
C ILE A 7 -16.05 -3.53 -12.07
N ALA A 8 -16.57 -3.18 -13.25
CA ALA A 8 -17.03 -4.15 -14.25
C ALA A 8 -15.89 -5.09 -14.71
N ILE A 9 -14.73 -4.54 -15.04
CA ILE A 9 -13.55 -5.34 -15.38
C ILE A 9 -13.16 -6.26 -14.23
N SER A 10 -13.14 -5.74 -13.00
CA SER A 10 -12.78 -6.52 -11.81
C SER A 10 -13.77 -7.65 -11.52
N CYS A 11 -15.07 -7.46 -11.80
CA CYS A 11 -16.06 -8.53 -11.74
C CYS A 11 -15.70 -9.65 -12.72
N VAL A 12 -15.41 -9.31 -13.98
CA VAL A 12 -15.03 -10.30 -15.00
C VAL A 12 -13.79 -11.09 -14.57
N PHE A 13 -12.72 -10.39 -14.15
CA PHE A 13 -11.50 -11.06 -13.70
C PHE A 13 -11.69 -11.89 -12.43
N TYR A 14 -12.57 -11.48 -11.52
CA TYR A 14 -12.90 -12.24 -10.34
C TYR A 14 -13.66 -13.52 -10.69
N VAL A 15 -14.67 -13.43 -11.57
CA VAL A 15 -15.46 -14.59 -12.00
C VAL A 15 -14.63 -15.57 -12.85
N LEU A 16 -13.83 -15.07 -13.78
CA LEU A 16 -12.95 -15.92 -14.60
C LEU A 16 -11.81 -16.57 -13.81
N GLY A 17 -11.34 -15.93 -12.75
CA GLY A 17 -10.30 -16.48 -11.85
C GLY A 17 -10.80 -17.62 -10.95
N TRP A 18 -12.11 -17.71 -10.73
CA TRP A 18 -12.70 -18.73 -9.86
C TRP A 18 -12.59 -20.16 -10.42
N PRO A 19 -12.91 -20.46 -11.70
CA PRO A 19 -12.75 -21.80 -12.26
C PRO A 19 -11.29 -22.29 -12.25
N VAL A 20 -10.34 -21.38 -12.56
CA VAL A 20 -8.90 -21.72 -12.55
C VAL A 20 -8.45 -22.12 -11.14
N SER A 21 -8.91 -21.41 -10.13
CA SER A 21 -8.58 -21.76 -8.74
C SER A 21 -9.28 -23.02 -8.24
N ALA A 22 -10.49 -23.33 -8.75
CA ALA A 22 -11.20 -24.55 -8.42
C ALA A 22 -10.54 -25.78 -9.06
N LEU A 23 -10.19 -25.71 -10.34
CA LEU A 23 -9.48 -26.75 -11.07
C LEU A 23 -8.11 -27.06 -10.44
N ALA A 24 -7.33 -26.06 -10.04
CA ALA A 24 -6.07 -26.25 -9.34
C ALA A 24 -6.23 -27.06 -8.03
N GLY A 25 -7.35 -26.87 -7.33
CA GLY A 25 -7.69 -27.64 -6.14
C GLY A 25 -8.05 -29.10 -6.42
N VAL A 26 -8.65 -29.39 -7.58
CA VAL A 26 -8.99 -30.78 -8.01
C VAL A 26 -7.74 -31.56 -8.44
N VAL A 27 -6.75 -30.87 -9.03
CA VAL A 27 -5.48 -31.48 -9.50
C VAL A 27 -4.45 -31.59 -8.36
N GLY A 28 -4.82 -31.29 -7.11
CA GLY A 28 -3.92 -31.43 -5.97
C GLY A 28 -2.81 -30.38 -5.89
N ILE A 29 -2.92 -29.30 -6.67
CA ILE A 29 -1.98 -28.17 -6.56
C ILE A 29 -2.29 -27.44 -5.25
N GLU A 30 -1.35 -27.47 -4.33
CA GLU A 30 -1.44 -26.80 -3.05
C GLU A 30 -1.72 -25.30 -3.26
N LYS A 31 -2.88 -24.83 -2.79
CA LYS A 31 -3.27 -23.42 -2.92
C LYS A 31 -2.34 -22.59 -2.05
N LYS A 32 -1.35 -21.97 -2.65
CA LYS A 32 -0.55 -20.96 -1.96
C LYS A 32 -1.46 -19.87 -1.42
N GLN A 33 -1.32 -19.58 -0.14
CA GLN A 33 -2.13 -18.61 0.54
C GLN A 33 -1.82 -17.21 -0.01
N ARG A 34 -2.88 -16.49 -0.39
CA ARG A 34 -2.79 -15.17 -1.00
C ARG A 34 -3.11 -14.09 0.01
N LEU A 35 -2.21 -13.12 0.17
CA LEU A 35 -2.41 -11.92 0.96
C LEU A 35 -2.89 -10.77 0.05
N VAL A 36 -3.93 -10.08 0.45
CA VAL A 36 -4.37 -8.81 -0.14
C VAL A 36 -4.10 -7.70 0.87
N ILE A 37 -3.33 -6.70 0.49
CA ILE A 37 -2.99 -5.57 1.35
C ILE A 37 -3.81 -4.37 0.93
N LEU A 38 -4.64 -3.89 1.83
CA LEU A 38 -5.51 -2.72 1.65
C LEU A 38 -4.80 -1.49 2.19
N TYR A 39 -4.84 -0.36 1.48
CA TYR A 39 -4.31 0.89 2.00
C TYR A 39 -5.32 2.01 1.96
N TYR A 40 -5.33 2.80 3.01
CA TYR A 40 -6.10 4.01 3.23
C TYR A 40 -5.14 5.18 3.47
N HIS A 41 -5.65 6.40 3.44
CA HIS A 41 -4.92 7.59 3.90
C HIS A 41 -5.64 8.17 5.13
N ASP A 42 -6.65 9.00 4.92
CA ASP A 42 -7.40 9.70 5.96
C ASP A 42 -8.75 9.03 6.26
N ILE A 43 -9.19 9.10 7.50
CA ILE A 43 -10.53 8.63 7.95
C ILE A 43 -11.17 9.73 8.80
N PRO A 44 -11.69 10.81 8.18
CA PRO A 44 -12.36 11.85 8.93
C PRO A 44 -13.62 11.35 9.63
N ALA A 45 -14.04 12.04 10.69
CA ALA A 45 -15.16 11.65 11.54
C ALA A 45 -16.46 11.38 10.74
N ALA A 46 -16.71 12.15 9.67
CA ALA A 46 -17.89 12.02 8.82
C ALA A 46 -18.00 10.63 8.14
N ILE A 47 -16.88 9.96 7.88
CA ILE A 47 -16.87 8.64 7.23
C ILE A 47 -16.50 7.49 8.16
N ARG A 48 -16.24 7.76 9.44
CA ARG A 48 -15.90 6.74 10.45
C ARG A 48 -16.88 5.57 10.47
N ALA A 49 -18.19 5.85 10.43
CA ALA A 49 -19.20 4.81 10.44
C ALA A 49 -19.17 3.91 9.18
N ARG A 50 -18.78 4.47 8.02
CA ARG A 50 -18.59 3.69 6.79
C ARG A 50 -17.36 2.80 6.89
N PHE A 51 -16.26 3.34 7.40
CA PHE A 51 -15.05 2.57 7.69
C PHE A 51 -15.35 1.41 8.64
N ALA A 52 -16.05 1.66 9.76
CA ALA A 52 -16.44 0.61 10.70
C ALA A 52 -17.22 -0.52 10.02
N ARG A 53 -18.21 -0.19 9.17
CA ARG A 53 -18.96 -1.20 8.39
C ARG A 53 -18.08 -1.98 7.41
N GLN A 54 -17.09 -1.35 6.80
CA GLN A 54 -16.12 -2.07 5.95
C GLN A 54 -15.31 -3.07 6.78
N MET A 55 -14.89 -2.71 7.99
CA MET A 55 -14.16 -3.62 8.89
C MET A 55 -15.04 -4.82 9.31
N ASP A 56 -16.32 -4.61 9.61
CA ASP A 56 -17.24 -5.69 9.88
C ASP A 56 -17.36 -6.67 8.70
N LYS A 57 -17.47 -6.16 7.48
CA LYS A 57 -17.48 -6.97 6.26
C LYS A 57 -16.18 -7.71 6.00
N LEU A 58 -15.05 -7.06 6.31
CA LEU A 58 -13.73 -7.66 6.18
C LEU A 58 -13.59 -8.87 7.11
N MET A 59 -13.94 -8.72 8.39
CA MET A 59 -13.89 -9.79 9.39
C MET A 59 -14.76 -10.99 9.04
N GLN A 60 -15.91 -10.76 8.42
CA GLN A 60 -16.82 -11.85 8.01
C GLN A 60 -16.24 -12.71 6.87
N ARG A 61 -15.25 -12.22 6.13
CA ARG A 61 -14.81 -12.80 4.86
C ARG A 61 -13.33 -13.07 4.74
N ALA A 62 -12.53 -12.54 5.66
CA ALA A 62 -11.07 -12.66 5.65
C ALA A 62 -10.51 -12.69 7.08
N THR A 63 -9.39 -13.36 7.25
CA THR A 63 -8.55 -13.19 8.42
C THR A 63 -7.64 -11.99 8.19
N VAL A 64 -7.62 -11.06 9.15
CA VAL A 64 -6.76 -9.88 9.08
C VAL A 64 -5.46 -10.16 9.82
N VAL A 65 -4.35 -9.87 9.16
CA VAL A 65 -2.97 -10.09 9.65
C VAL A 65 -2.14 -8.81 9.50
N GLY A 66 -0.95 -8.77 10.07
CA GLY A 66 0.02 -7.70 9.81
C GLY A 66 0.43 -7.66 8.33
N ALA A 67 0.80 -6.49 7.82
CA ALA A 67 1.24 -6.35 6.43
C ALA A 67 2.55 -7.10 6.15
N ASP A 68 3.33 -7.36 7.18
CA ASP A 68 4.57 -8.15 7.18
C ASP A 68 4.36 -9.67 7.23
N TRP A 69 3.12 -10.15 7.33
CA TRP A 69 2.81 -11.58 7.42
C TRP A 69 3.51 -12.39 6.33
N ARG A 70 4.18 -13.49 6.74
CA ARG A 70 5.03 -14.33 5.87
C ARG A 70 4.40 -15.69 5.51
N GLY A 71 3.15 -15.91 5.90
CA GLY A 71 2.46 -17.17 5.71
C GLY A 71 2.16 -17.86 7.05
N GLY A 72 1.39 -18.92 7.01
CA GLY A 72 1.00 -19.69 8.19
C GLY A 72 -0.32 -20.43 7.99
N ALA A 73 -0.75 -21.19 8.98
CA ALA A 73 -1.94 -22.02 8.93
C ALA A 73 -3.24 -21.21 9.10
N VAL A 74 -3.50 -20.29 8.16
CA VAL A 74 -4.74 -19.49 8.13
C VAL A 74 -5.65 -20.03 7.04
N LYS A 75 -6.91 -20.32 7.35
CA LYS A 75 -7.90 -20.78 6.36
C LYS A 75 -8.57 -19.58 5.68
N GLY A 76 -8.82 -19.70 4.38
CA GLY A 76 -9.59 -18.72 3.62
C GLY A 76 -8.78 -17.54 3.09
N ARG A 77 -9.43 -16.36 3.00
CA ARG A 77 -8.81 -15.14 2.54
C ARG A 77 -7.98 -14.50 3.66
N VAL A 78 -6.87 -13.91 3.27
CA VAL A 78 -5.99 -13.19 4.20
C VAL A 78 -5.86 -11.76 3.70
N CYS A 79 -6.12 -10.79 4.57
CA CYS A 79 -6.00 -9.39 4.27
C CYS A 79 -5.11 -8.69 5.31
N ALA A 80 -4.45 -7.59 4.91
CA ALA A 80 -3.80 -6.67 5.81
C ALA A 80 -4.34 -5.25 5.59
N ILE A 81 -4.34 -4.46 6.66
CA ILE A 81 -4.81 -3.07 6.65
C ILE A 81 -3.60 -2.17 6.83
N THR A 82 -3.43 -1.21 5.95
CA THR A 82 -2.37 -0.22 6.04
C THR A 82 -2.90 1.19 5.89
N PHE A 83 -2.23 2.16 6.50
CA PHE A 83 -2.49 3.59 6.36
C PHE A 83 -1.20 4.28 5.97
N ASP A 84 -1.28 5.14 4.97
CA ASP A 84 -0.18 6.03 4.61
C ASP A 84 -0.35 7.38 5.31
N ASP A 85 0.71 8.16 5.40
CA ASP A 85 0.78 9.54 5.91
C ASP A 85 0.55 9.72 7.42
N ALA A 86 0.11 8.72 8.16
CA ALA A 86 -0.08 8.80 9.62
C ALA A 86 -0.94 10.00 10.08
N PHE A 87 -2.05 10.30 9.39
CA PHE A 87 -2.93 11.41 9.73
C PHE A 87 -3.61 11.27 11.09
N VAL A 88 -3.85 12.39 11.79
CA VAL A 88 -4.57 12.42 13.07
C VAL A 88 -5.96 11.81 12.93
N SER A 89 -6.65 12.02 11.82
CA SER A 89 -7.96 11.40 11.58
C SER A 89 -7.95 9.88 11.61
N VAL A 90 -6.84 9.24 11.23
CA VAL A 90 -6.67 7.79 11.34
C VAL A 90 -6.59 7.37 12.81
N LEU A 91 -5.83 8.10 13.61
CA LEU A 91 -5.66 7.82 15.04
C LEU A 91 -6.97 7.99 15.79
N ASP A 92 -7.71 9.05 15.51
CA ASP A 92 -8.95 9.41 16.20
C ASP A 92 -10.16 8.57 15.78
N ASN A 93 -10.22 8.17 14.52
CA ASN A 93 -11.42 7.56 13.96
C ASN A 93 -11.22 6.10 13.53
N ALA A 94 -10.10 5.75 12.89
CA ALA A 94 -9.87 4.39 12.42
C ALA A 94 -9.38 3.47 13.54
N LEU A 95 -8.36 3.89 14.30
CA LEU A 95 -7.77 3.05 15.35
C LEU A 95 -8.76 2.59 16.42
N PRO A 96 -9.67 3.43 16.95
CA PRO A 96 -10.70 2.95 17.89
C PRO A 96 -11.60 1.87 17.29
N GLU A 97 -11.92 1.95 15.99
CA GLU A 97 -12.73 0.93 15.33
C GLU A 97 -11.97 -0.37 15.09
N LEU A 98 -10.66 -0.29 14.80
CA LEU A 98 -9.78 -1.45 14.69
C LEU A 98 -9.55 -2.11 16.05
N ALA A 99 -9.32 -1.32 17.09
CA ALA A 99 -9.12 -1.81 18.47
C ALA A 99 -10.32 -2.59 18.99
N LYS A 100 -11.56 -2.08 18.80
CA LYS A 100 -12.79 -2.78 19.16
C LYS A 100 -12.89 -4.16 18.52
N ARG A 101 -12.32 -4.32 17.32
CA ARG A 101 -12.36 -5.55 16.52
C ARG A 101 -11.08 -6.38 16.63
N ARG A 102 -10.09 -5.91 17.37
CA ARG A 102 -8.75 -6.53 17.48
C ARG A 102 -8.09 -6.75 16.12
N LEU A 103 -8.26 -5.81 15.20
CA LEU A 103 -7.70 -5.87 13.85
C LEU A 103 -6.34 -5.17 13.81
N PRO A 104 -5.24 -5.90 13.55
CA PRO A 104 -3.93 -5.28 13.40
C PRO A 104 -3.87 -4.40 12.15
N CYS A 105 -3.06 -3.35 12.21
CA CYS A 105 -2.78 -2.51 11.06
C CYS A 105 -1.31 -2.07 11.02
N THR A 106 -0.89 -1.54 9.87
CA THR A 106 0.41 -0.89 9.71
C THR A 106 0.18 0.58 9.35
N ILE A 107 0.91 1.48 10.01
CA ILE A 107 0.88 2.92 9.72
C ILE A 107 2.24 3.33 9.20
N PHE A 108 2.28 3.92 8.00
CA PHE A 108 3.50 4.44 7.39
C PHE A 108 3.63 5.93 7.66
N VAL A 109 4.76 6.32 8.29
CA VAL A 109 4.97 7.64 8.90
C VAL A 109 5.98 8.44 8.10
N PRO A 110 5.62 9.62 7.53
CA PRO A 110 6.54 10.57 6.96
C PRO A 110 7.20 11.39 8.09
N VAL A 111 8.28 10.85 8.67
CA VAL A 111 8.83 11.29 9.95
C VAL A 111 9.31 12.75 9.98
N GLY A 112 9.62 13.33 8.85
CA GLY A 112 10.00 14.75 8.74
C GLY A 112 8.79 15.70 8.70
N ALA A 113 7.56 15.19 8.63
CA ALA A 113 6.34 16.00 8.54
C ALA A 113 5.49 15.98 9.84
N LEU A 114 5.96 15.34 10.89
CA LEU A 114 5.22 15.17 12.14
C LEU A 114 4.67 16.50 12.69
N GLY A 115 3.40 16.50 13.12
CA GLY A 115 2.71 17.65 13.70
C GLY A 115 2.40 18.77 12.70
N ARG A 116 2.51 18.53 11.40
CA ARG A 116 2.29 19.53 10.35
C ARG A 116 1.27 19.07 9.32
N PRO A 117 0.60 19.99 8.62
CA PRO A 117 -0.17 19.67 7.44
C PRO A 117 0.71 19.01 6.37
N PRO A 118 0.15 18.13 5.51
CA PRO A 118 0.90 17.53 4.42
C PRO A 118 1.42 18.62 3.47
N GLY A 119 2.73 18.62 3.20
CA GLY A 119 3.35 19.51 2.22
C GLY A 119 3.27 18.98 0.79
N TRP A 120 2.46 17.95 0.54
CA TRP A 120 2.31 17.25 -0.75
C TRP A 120 0.85 17.19 -1.18
N THR A 121 0.63 16.94 -2.47
CA THR A 121 -0.72 16.79 -3.02
C THR A 121 -1.31 15.44 -2.65
N MET A 122 -2.47 15.45 -2.02
CA MET A 122 -3.23 14.26 -1.67
C MET A 122 -4.04 13.74 -2.85
N GLU A 123 -4.06 12.42 -3.04
CA GLU A 123 -4.90 11.77 -4.06
C GLU A 123 -6.39 11.80 -3.72
N THR A 124 -6.71 11.70 -2.44
CA THR A 124 -8.06 11.83 -1.89
C THR A 124 -8.01 12.88 -0.78
N ASN A 125 -8.96 13.77 -0.79
CA ASN A 125 -8.98 14.89 0.12
C ASN A 125 -10.31 14.90 0.89
N TYR A 126 -10.50 13.91 1.77
CA TYR A 126 -11.65 13.86 2.67
C TYR A 126 -11.48 14.83 3.84
N ALA A 127 -10.25 15.12 4.22
CA ALA A 127 -9.89 16.02 5.31
C ALA A 127 -8.75 16.94 4.87
N PRO A 128 -9.06 18.02 4.11
CA PRO A 128 -8.03 18.94 3.59
C PRO A 128 -7.22 19.64 4.69
N ASP A 129 -7.77 19.74 5.90
CA ASP A 129 -7.13 20.36 7.07
C ASP A 129 -6.49 19.33 8.00
N ASP A 130 -6.40 18.04 7.60
CA ASP A 130 -5.78 17.00 8.42
C ASP A 130 -4.27 17.24 8.54
N VAL A 131 -3.72 16.82 9.66
CA VAL A 131 -2.30 16.94 9.95
C VAL A 131 -1.68 15.57 10.18
N VAL A 132 -0.42 15.46 9.87
CA VAL A 132 0.37 14.27 10.26
C VAL A 132 0.46 14.24 11.79
N ALA A 133 0.20 13.11 12.40
CA ALA A 133 0.30 12.94 13.85
C ALA A 133 1.67 13.39 14.36
N ASP A 134 1.70 14.03 15.50
CA ASP A 134 2.94 14.46 16.11
C ASP A 134 3.72 13.29 16.76
N GLN A 135 4.90 13.59 17.28
CA GLN A 135 5.78 12.59 17.85
C GLN A 135 5.16 11.87 19.05
N ASP A 136 4.42 12.58 19.91
CA ASP A 136 3.86 12.01 21.13
C ASP A 136 2.68 11.08 20.80
N LEU A 137 1.86 11.45 19.85
CA LEU A 137 0.79 10.60 19.30
C LEU A 137 1.38 9.32 18.70
N ILE A 138 2.43 9.41 17.87
CA ILE A 138 3.08 8.23 17.29
C ILE A 138 3.67 7.32 18.35
N LYS A 139 4.33 7.88 19.38
CA LYS A 139 4.89 7.09 20.50
C LYS A 139 3.81 6.38 21.32
N SER A 140 2.63 6.96 21.42
CA SER A 140 1.52 6.43 22.22
C SER A 140 0.81 5.25 21.56
N LEU A 141 1.10 4.96 20.27
CA LEU A 141 0.40 3.91 19.53
C LEU A 141 0.67 2.51 20.13
N PRO A 142 -0.39 1.71 20.35
CA PRO A 142 -0.24 0.38 20.95
C PRO A 142 0.44 -0.60 19.98
N SER A 143 1.62 -1.06 20.31
CA SER A 143 2.41 -1.99 19.50
C SER A 143 1.74 -3.36 19.29
N SER A 144 0.77 -3.71 20.15
CA SER A 144 -0.05 -4.92 19.97
C SER A 144 -1.08 -4.81 18.83
N LEU A 145 -1.39 -3.59 18.37
CA LEU A 145 -2.35 -3.31 17.32
C LEU A 145 -1.70 -2.70 16.09
N VAL A 146 -0.70 -1.83 16.29
CA VAL A 146 -0.10 -1.01 15.24
C VAL A 146 1.36 -1.39 15.03
N THR A 147 1.69 -1.80 13.81
CA THR A 147 3.06 -1.89 13.32
C THR A 147 3.42 -0.57 12.65
N LEU A 148 4.54 0.03 13.01
CA LEU A 148 5.03 1.24 12.37
C LEU A 148 5.93 0.91 11.18
N GLY A 149 5.74 1.65 10.09
CA GLY A 149 6.61 1.65 8.92
C GLY A 149 7.01 3.08 8.55
N ALA A 150 8.08 3.23 7.81
CA ALA A 150 8.51 4.53 7.31
C ALA A 150 7.77 4.92 6.01
N HIS A 151 7.55 6.22 5.83
CA HIS A 151 7.00 6.78 4.58
C HIS A 151 7.93 7.88 4.03
N THR A 152 9.24 7.61 4.01
CA THR A 152 10.34 8.56 3.77
C THR A 152 10.43 9.65 4.83
N LEU A 153 11.34 10.59 4.64
CA LEU A 153 11.50 11.74 5.53
C LEU A 153 10.48 12.85 5.19
N THR A 154 10.41 13.26 3.92
CA THR A 154 9.63 14.43 3.47
C THR A 154 8.61 14.14 2.37
N HIS A 155 8.32 12.87 2.11
CA HIS A 155 7.30 12.40 1.15
C HIS A 155 7.56 12.79 -0.33
N PRO A 156 8.80 12.66 -0.87
CA PRO A 156 9.12 13.00 -2.25
C PRO A 156 8.85 11.85 -3.24
N PHE A 157 8.83 12.17 -4.53
CA PHE A 157 9.00 11.18 -5.59
C PHE A 157 10.45 10.69 -5.61
N LEU A 158 10.73 9.53 -5.04
CA LEU A 158 12.10 9.03 -4.82
C LEU A 158 12.88 8.80 -6.11
N SER A 159 12.22 8.29 -7.17
CA SER A 159 12.89 8.02 -8.46
C SER A 159 13.35 9.28 -9.17
N ARG A 160 12.82 10.44 -8.78
CA ARG A 160 13.12 11.75 -9.38
C ARG A 160 14.22 12.51 -8.67
N LEU A 161 14.61 12.08 -7.48
CA LEU A 161 15.66 12.73 -6.68
C LEU A 161 17.08 12.36 -7.18
N PRO A 162 18.07 13.22 -6.92
CA PRO A 162 19.46 12.80 -6.91
C PRO A 162 19.65 11.61 -5.98
N ARG A 163 20.47 10.63 -6.36
CA ARG A 163 20.61 9.35 -5.63
C ARG A 163 20.99 9.50 -4.16
N GLU A 164 21.89 10.43 -3.86
CA GLU A 164 22.28 10.71 -2.47
C GLU A 164 21.12 11.28 -1.65
N THR A 165 20.28 12.14 -2.26
CA THR A 165 19.08 12.67 -1.60
C THR A 165 18.05 11.56 -1.36
N ALA A 166 17.82 10.70 -2.36
CA ALA A 166 16.91 9.55 -2.21
C ALA A 166 17.39 8.61 -1.10
N ARG A 167 18.69 8.33 -1.04
CA ARG A 167 19.31 7.54 0.03
C ARG A 167 19.06 8.17 1.40
N ALA A 168 19.30 9.47 1.54
CA ALA A 168 19.11 10.20 2.78
C ALA A 168 17.64 10.17 3.24
N GLU A 169 16.66 10.30 2.32
CA GLU A 169 15.23 10.18 2.59
C GLU A 169 14.88 8.80 3.17
N ILE A 170 15.47 7.74 2.62
CA ILE A 170 15.24 6.35 3.01
C ILE A 170 15.89 6.02 4.36
N GLU A 171 17.19 6.30 4.50
CA GLU A 171 17.98 5.93 5.69
C GLU A 171 17.58 6.74 6.92
N LYS A 172 17.44 8.08 6.75
CA LYS A 172 17.05 8.95 7.87
C LYS A 172 15.64 8.66 8.37
N SER A 173 14.70 8.36 7.47
CA SER A 173 13.33 8.03 7.90
C SER A 173 13.30 6.79 8.80
N ARG A 174 14.04 5.75 8.47
CA ARG A 174 14.17 4.56 9.31
C ARG A 174 14.84 4.88 10.65
N THR A 175 15.99 5.53 10.60
CA THR A 175 16.80 5.83 11.79
C THR A 175 16.03 6.70 12.78
N LEU A 176 15.41 7.78 12.29
CA LEU A 176 14.67 8.71 13.15
C LEU A 176 13.41 8.06 13.75
N LEU A 177 12.63 7.33 12.94
CA LEU A 177 11.43 6.67 13.43
C LEU A 177 11.77 5.57 14.44
N SER A 178 12.83 4.79 14.20
CA SER A 178 13.29 3.76 15.15
C SER A 178 13.78 4.39 16.46
N ALA A 179 14.61 5.43 16.39
CA ALA A 179 15.12 6.13 17.56
C ALA A 179 13.99 6.78 18.38
N MET A 180 13.01 7.37 17.70
CA MET A 180 11.88 8.04 18.31
C MET A 180 10.96 7.08 19.08
N THR A 181 10.70 5.90 18.50
CA THR A 181 9.70 4.95 19.02
C THR A 181 10.31 3.80 19.82
N GLY A 182 11.62 3.61 19.76
CA GLY A 182 12.29 2.43 20.32
C GLY A 182 12.03 1.13 19.56
N GLN A 183 11.33 1.18 18.42
CA GLN A 183 11.01 0.02 17.59
C GLN A 183 12.03 -0.13 16.47
N ASP A 184 12.32 -1.37 16.06
CA ASP A 184 13.11 -1.62 14.85
C ASP A 184 12.21 -1.52 13.63
N VAL A 185 12.22 -0.39 12.95
CA VAL A 185 11.39 -0.11 11.78
C VAL A 185 11.92 -0.87 10.57
N ARG A 186 11.19 -1.89 10.13
CA ARG A 186 11.56 -2.80 9.05
C ARG A 186 10.71 -2.67 7.78
N LEU A 187 9.65 -1.86 7.82
CA LEU A 187 8.69 -1.71 6.75
C LEU A 187 8.75 -0.28 6.19
N MET A 188 8.57 -0.13 4.86
CA MET A 188 8.51 1.18 4.24
C MET A 188 7.47 1.19 3.11
N SER A 189 6.67 2.25 2.99
CA SER A 189 5.83 2.52 1.84
C SER A 189 6.44 3.62 0.97
N PHE A 190 6.39 3.43 -0.35
CA PHE A 190 6.85 4.44 -1.28
C PHE A 190 5.81 5.54 -1.47
N PRO A 191 6.14 6.82 -1.21
CA PRO A 191 5.28 7.94 -1.57
C PRO A 191 4.86 7.87 -3.04
N TYR A 192 3.55 8.04 -3.32
CA TYR A 192 2.97 7.91 -4.66
C TYR A 192 3.21 6.54 -5.34
N GLY A 193 3.73 5.55 -4.62
CA GLY A 193 4.21 4.30 -5.20
C GLY A 193 5.40 4.48 -6.15
N ASP A 194 6.13 5.60 -6.03
CA ASP A 194 7.21 5.96 -6.94
C ASP A 194 8.54 5.35 -6.50
N TYR A 195 9.04 4.43 -7.32
CA TYR A 195 10.36 3.81 -7.14
C TYR A 195 10.90 3.25 -8.45
N ASP A 196 12.19 3.09 -8.51
CA ASP A 196 12.90 2.31 -9.51
C ASP A 196 13.75 1.21 -8.85
N HIS A 197 14.49 0.48 -9.66
CA HIS A 197 15.34 -0.62 -9.18
C HIS A 197 16.42 -0.13 -8.19
N GLU A 198 17.01 1.05 -8.40
CA GLU A 198 18.06 1.59 -7.53
C GLU A 198 17.48 2.03 -6.18
N VAL A 199 16.31 2.69 -6.19
CA VAL A 199 15.57 3.05 -4.97
C VAL A 199 15.22 1.81 -4.15
N ALA A 200 14.73 0.75 -4.80
CA ALA A 200 14.43 -0.51 -4.11
C ALA A 200 15.70 -1.15 -3.51
N ALA A 201 16.84 -1.10 -4.22
CA ALA A 201 18.12 -1.58 -3.71
C ALA A 201 18.61 -0.75 -2.51
N MET A 202 18.43 0.60 -2.53
CA MET A 202 18.74 1.47 -1.39
C MET A 202 17.91 1.09 -0.16
N CYS A 203 16.62 0.82 -0.29
CA CYS A 203 15.78 0.38 0.81
C CYS A 203 16.29 -0.94 1.42
N LYS A 204 16.70 -1.88 0.59
CA LYS A 204 17.27 -3.15 1.06
C LYS A 204 18.58 -2.93 1.82
N THR A 205 19.46 -2.07 1.30
CA THR A 205 20.73 -1.71 1.96
C THR A 205 20.49 -0.96 3.27
N ALA A 206 19.46 -0.12 3.34
CA ALA A 206 19.06 0.60 4.56
C ALA A 206 18.48 -0.33 5.65
N GLY A 207 18.26 -1.61 5.35
CA GLY A 207 17.82 -2.62 6.32
C GLY A 207 16.29 -2.75 6.46
N TYR A 208 15.51 -2.34 5.45
CA TYR A 208 14.10 -2.68 5.37
C TYR A 208 13.92 -4.14 4.93
N ASP A 209 12.96 -4.83 5.53
CA ASP A 209 12.62 -6.22 5.20
C ASP A 209 11.55 -6.32 4.12
N LEU A 210 10.64 -5.35 4.07
CA LEU A 210 9.59 -5.24 3.07
C LEU A 210 9.34 -3.78 2.71
N VAL A 211 9.06 -3.56 1.42
CA VAL A 211 8.62 -2.26 0.91
C VAL A 211 7.30 -2.40 0.13
N TYR A 212 6.50 -1.34 0.13
CA TYR A 212 5.13 -1.36 -0.38
C TYR A 212 4.93 -0.32 -1.47
N GLY A 213 4.40 -0.79 -2.61
CA GLY A 213 3.93 0.06 -3.70
C GLY A 213 2.40 0.16 -3.71
N ILE A 214 1.85 0.92 -4.67
CA ILE A 214 0.41 1.16 -4.84
C ILE A 214 -0.24 0.34 -5.96
N VAL A 215 0.56 -0.40 -6.74
CA VAL A 215 0.01 -1.24 -7.82
C VAL A 215 -0.55 -2.52 -7.23
N PRO A 216 -1.85 -2.84 -7.44
CA PRO A 216 -2.44 -4.06 -6.92
C PRO A 216 -1.75 -5.29 -7.51
N THR A 217 -1.01 -6.02 -6.70
CA THR A 217 -0.43 -7.31 -7.06
C THR A 217 -1.02 -8.41 -6.18
N THR A 218 -1.02 -9.63 -6.70
CA THR A 218 -1.30 -10.78 -5.85
C THR A 218 -0.03 -11.10 -5.08
N VAL A 219 -0.11 -10.96 -3.76
CA VAL A 219 0.99 -11.27 -2.86
C VAL A 219 0.88 -12.73 -2.42
N TYR A 220 1.91 -13.50 -2.73
CA TYR A 220 2.09 -14.85 -2.19
C TYR A 220 3.33 -14.79 -1.30
N PRO A 221 3.17 -14.78 0.03
CA PRO A 221 4.30 -14.71 0.94
C PRO A 221 5.29 -15.83 0.64
N ARG A 222 6.55 -15.47 0.45
CA ARG A 222 7.65 -16.39 0.09
C ARG A 222 8.98 -15.81 0.56
N ASP A 223 9.94 -16.71 0.71
CA ASP A 223 11.30 -16.30 1.01
C ASP A 223 11.87 -15.41 -0.10
N GLY A 224 12.59 -14.37 0.30
CA GLY A 224 13.20 -13.40 -0.62
C GLY A 224 12.26 -12.39 -1.24
N GLU A 225 10.94 -12.42 -0.93
CA GLU A 225 10.02 -11.37 -1.32
C GLU A 225 10.40 -10.05 -0.61
N PHE A 226 10.51 -8.97 -1.38
CA PHE A 226 10.91 -7.67 -0.86
C PHE A 226 9.88 -6.57 -1.14
N ILE A 227 9.22 -6.60 -2.31
CA ILE A 227 8.25 -5.58 -2.73
C ILE A 227 6.86 -6.17 -2.77
N ARG A 228 5.91 -5.52 -2.10
CA ARG A 228 4.50 -5.89 -2.07
C ARG A 228 3.63 -4.81 -2.69
N GLY A 229 2.71 -5.22 -3.56
CA GLY A 229 1.68 -4.32 -4.05
C GLY A 229 0.50 -4.23 -3.09
N ARG A 230 -0.26 -3.12 -3.19
CA ARG A 230 -1.42 -2.84 -2.35
C ARG A 230 -2.61 -2.39 -3.18
N VAL A 231 -3.80 -2.46 -2.61
CA VAL A 231 -5.05 -2.03 -3.22
C VAL A 231 -5.57 -0.81 -2.49
N ALA A 232 -5.76 0.29 -3.24
CA ALA A 232 -6.37 1.50 -2.69
C ALA A 232 -7.83 1.23 -2.32
N VAL A 233 -8.22 1.57 -1.12
CA VAL A 233 -9.60 1.48 -0.63
C VAL A 233 -10.05 2.81 -0.05
N SER A 234 -11.35 3.05 -0.16
CA SER A 234 -12.01 4.23 0.39
C SER A 234 -13.22 3.78 1.22
N PRO A 235 -13.54 4.43 2.33
CA PRO A 235 -14.80 4.22 3.00
C PRO A 235 -16.04 4.46 2.12
N ASP A 236 -15.88 5.19 1.01
CA ASP A 236 -16.91 5.41 -0.02
C ASP A 236 -16.99 4.31 -1.09
N ASP A 237 -16.17 3.27 -1.00
CA ASP A 237 -16.32 2.11 -1.87
C ASP A 237 -17.69 1.46 -1.64
N SER A 238 -18.39 1.13 -2.73
CA SER A 238 -19.61 0.32 -2.62
C SER A 238 -19.26 -1.07 -2.08
N ASP A 239 -20.26 -1.77 -1.55
CA ASP A 239 -20.08 -3.12 -1.00
C ASP A 239 -19.47 -4.09 -2.01
N LEU A 240 -19.89 -3.99 -3.27
CA LEU A 240 -19.34 -4.79 -4.35
C LEU A 240 -17.87 -4.42 -4.63
N GLU A 241 -17.58 -3.13 -4.71
CA GLU A 241 -16.24 -2.66 -4.98
C GLU A 241 -15.27 -3.07 -3.87
N PHE A 242 -15.64 -2.85 -2.61
CA PHE A 242 -14.85 -3.27 -1.45
C PHE A 242 -14.65 -4.79 -1.43
N PHE A 243 -15.70 -5.56 -1.72
CA PHE A 243 -15.60 -7.02 -1.83
C PHE A 243 -14.60 -7.44 -2.91
N LEU A 244 -14.65 -6.85 -4.10
CA LEU A 244 -13.71 -7.15 -5.18
C LEU A 244 -12.27 -6.79 -4.81
N LYS A 245 -12.07 -5.63 -4.16
CA LYS A 245 -10.76 -5.18 -3.67
C LYS A 245 -10.17 -6.15 -2.66
N MET A 246 -10.90 -6.46 -1.57
CA MET A 246 -10.44 -7.39 -0.54
C MET A 246 -10.30 -8.84 -1.01
N SER A 247 -10.95 -9.20 -2.11
CA SER A 247 -10.84 -10.52 -2.74
C SER A 247 -9.74 -10.60 -3.79
N GLY A 248 -9.00 -9.49 -4.01
CA GLY A 248 -7.94 -9.40 -5.00
C GLY A 248 -8.44 -9.34 -6.44
N GLY A 249 -9.70 -8.97 -6.70
CA GLY A 249 -10.27 -8.83 -8.04
C GLY A 249 -9.64 -7.70 -8.87
N TYR A 250 -8.80 -6.86 -8.26
CA TYR A 250 -8.11 -5.73 -8.90
C TYR A 250 -6.69 -6.08 -9.42
N TRP A 251 -6.24 -7.32 -9.30
CA TRP A 251 -4.90 -7.75 -9.73
C TRP A 251 -4.60 -7.48 -11.21
N TRP A 252 -5.63 -7.43 -12.07
CA TRP A 252 -5.49 -7.12 -13.49
C TRP A 252 -4.86 -5.74 -13.73
N MET A 253 -4.96 -4.82 -12.79
CA MET A 253 -4.34 -3.49 -12.90
C MET A 253 -2.81 -3.59 -12.96
N SER A 254 -2.20 -4.60 -12.35
CA SER A 254 -0.76 -4.84 -12.46
C SER A 254 -0.39 -5.25 -13.89
N LEU A 255 -1.19 -6.10 -14.52
CA LEU A 255 -1.00 -6.46 -15.95
C LEU A 255 -1.15 -5.23 -16.84
N ALA A 256 -2.20 -4.44 -16.62
CA ALA A 256 -2.43 -3.22 -17.41
C ALA A 256 -1.25 -2.23 -17.25
N SER A 257 -0.69 -2.09 -16.05
CA SER A 257 0.48 -1.22 -15.81
C SER A 257 1.73 -1.74 -16.54
N THR A 258 1.97 -3.05 -16.50
CA THR A 258 3.11 -3.68 -17.18
C THR A 258 3.00 -3.55 -18.71
N LEU A 259 1.81 -3.81 -19.26
CA LEU A 259 1.55 -3.65 -20.70
C LEU A 259 1.74 -2.19 -21.13
N LYS A 260 1.25 -1.24 -20.33
CA LYS A 260 1.43 0.19 -20.61
C LYS A 260 2.92 0.59 -20.61
N GLN A 261 3.70 0.10 -19.64
CA GLN A 261 5.14 0.34 -19.61
C GLN A 261 5.86 -0.27 -20.83
N ALA A 262 5.50 -1.50 -21.21
CA ALA A 262 6.06 -2.15 -22.40
C ALA A 262 5.73 -1.39 -23.71
N CYS A 263 4.52 -0.87 -23.87
CA CYS A 263 4.12 -0.08 -25.02
C CYS A 263 4.80 1.29 -25.12
N LEU A 264 5.14 1.89 -23.97
CA LEU A 264 5.74 3.22 -23.91
C LEU A 264 7.27 3.19 -24.00
N SER A 265 7.89 2.05 -23.75
CA SER A 265 9.35 1.84 -23.79
C SER A 265 9.70 0.51 -24.45
N PRO A 266 9.33 0.29 -25.74
CA PRO A 266 9.54 -0.99 -26.42
C PRO A 266 11.03 -1.38 -26.47
N HIS A 267 11.95 -0.43 -26.56
CA HIS A 267 13.40 -0.68 -26.59
C HIS A 267 13.98 -1.18 -25.25
N THR A 268 13.41 -0.77 -24.12
CA THR A 268 13.89 -1.18 -22.79
C THR A 268 13.36 -2.56 -22.38
N PHE A 269 12.23 -2.98 -22.92
CA PHE A 269 11.62 -4.28 -22.64
C PHE A 269 12.34 -5.44 -23.35
N LEU A 270 12.81 -5.20 -24.59
CA LEU A 270 13.50 -6.24 -25.40
C LEU A 270 14.98 -6.41 -25.04
N MET A 271 15.61 -5.40 -24.45
CA MET A 271 17.04 -5.39 -24.08
C MET A 271 17.28 -5.67 -22.59
N GLY A 272 16.63 -6.63 -21.99
CA GLY A 272 16.90 -7.11 -20.61
C GLY A 272 17.87 -6.25 -19.77
N LYS A 273 17.36 -5.26 -19.05
CA LYS A 273 17.99 -4.64 -17.86
C LYS A 273 19.38 -4.04 -17.97
N LYS A 274 19.68 -3.14 -18.93
CA LYS A 274 20.99 -2.45 -18.89
C LYS A 274 21.01 -0.93 -19.08
N GLN A 275 19.91 -0.22 -19.24
CA GLN A 275 19.93 1.26 -19.22
C GLN A 275 18.66 1.84 -18.62
N ALA A 276 18.84 2.76 -17.66
CA ALA A 276 17.76 3.56 -17.11
C ALA A 276 17.12 4.44 -18.21
N PRO A 277 15.78 4.58 -18.28
CA PRO A 277 15.14 5.45 -19.27
C PRO A 277 15.52 6.91 -19.03
N LYS A 278 15.85 7.64 -20.11
CA LYS A 278 16.03 9.09 -20.10
C LYS A 278 14.78 9.78 -19.60
N ARG A 279 14.95 10.72 -18.65
CA ARG A 279 13.89 11.49 -17.99
C ARG A 279 12.90 12.10 -19.00
N PRO A 280 11.59 11.95 -18.81
CA PRO A 280 10.61 12.77 -19.53
C PRO A 280 10.70 14.23 -19.02
N PRO A 281 10.43 15.24 -19.88
CA PRO A 281 10.48 16.63 -19.49
C PRO A 281 9.47 16.95 -18.40
N GLN A 282 9.89 17.79 -17.45
CA GLN A 282 9.05 18.33 -16.38
C GLN A 282 7.78 18.96 -16.97
N GLY A 283 6.61 18.58 -16.49
CA GLY A 283 5.32 19.15 -16.86
C GLY A 283 4.28 18.20 -17.45
N LYS A 284 4.61 16.97 -17.82
CA LYS A 284 3.63 16.02 -18.41
C LYS A 284 3.22 14.86 -17.51
N VAL A 285 3.71 14.78 -16.29
CA VAL A 285 3.54 13.60 -15.42
C VAL A 285 2.31 13.71 -14.52
N GLU A 286 1.81 14.91 -14.22
CA GLU A 286 0.61 15.09 -13.39
C GLU A 286 -0.68 14.48 -13.98
N ARG A 287 -0.72 14.25 -15.29
CA ARG A 287 -1.87 13.62 -15.96
C ARG A 287 -1.81 12.10 -16.08
N TRP A 288 -0.79 11.46 -15.56
CA TRP A 288 -0.56 10.03 -15.78
C TRP A 288 -1.26 9.12 -14.79
N TRP A 289 -1.39 9.58 -13.56
CA TRP A 289 -2.01 8.80 -12.48
C TRP A 289 -3.50 9.08 -12.32
N SER A 290 -3.95 10.29 -12.58
CA SER A 290 -5.38 10.65 -12.56
C SER A 290 -6.24 9.91 -13.59
N GLY A 291 -5.65 9.22 -14.54
CA GLY A 291 -6.36 8.38 -15.51
C GLY A 291 -6.44 6.89 -15.14
N LEU A 292 -5.73 6.44 -14.08
CA LEU A 292 -5.71 5.02 -13.66
C LEU A 292 -6.28 4.80 -12.26
N LEU A 293 -6.43 5.88 -11.47
CA LEU A 293 -7.10 5.87 -10.15
C LEU A 293 -8.56 6.36 -10.20
#